data_2f4d4e59146059d2dfce95f3c23c8e8a
#
_entry.id   2f4d4e59146059d2dfce95f3c23c8e8a
#
_cell.length_a   1.000
_cell.length_b   1.000
_cell.length_c   1.000
_cell.angle_alpha   90.00
_cell.angle_beta   90.00
_cell.angle_gamma   90.00
#
_symmetry.space_group_name_H-M   'P 1'
#
loop_
_entity.id
_entity.type
_entity.pdbx_description
1 polymer ?
#
loop_
_entity_poly.entity_id
_entity_poly.type
_entity_poly.pdbx_seq_one_letter_code
_entity_poly.pdbx_strand_id
1 'polypeptide(L)'
;LMGLDRSVLLGAIGRLHAEIQTQFDVLNTADGKLGDGDLGITMARGMEAITEVADELPEDLGLALLKCSQAFTKSSGSSYGTLMALAMMAMAKKIKGQTMIAPSELNGLVVVARDQIQTRGKAELGGKTVLDSLDAIVQSTSGKTDLEDIRAAATEAVDEVLTAFRGKPATMGRARMFGEKSVGLDDPGMLAMKFIVYAMAGRSV
;
A
#
# COMPACT_ATOMS: atom_id res chain seq x y z
N LEU A 1 0.60 25.54 7.79
CA LEU A 1 0.80 24.09 7.60
C LEU A 1 -0.51 23.52 7.06
N MET A 2 -0.48 23.03 5.83
CA MET A 2 -1.66 22.43 5.19
C MET A 2 -1.89 21.04 5.83
N GLY A 3 -3.03 20.89 6.52
CA GLY A 3 -3.43 19.61 7.09
C GLY A 3 -4.00 18.69 6.02
N LEU A 4 -3.95 17.39 6.27
CA LEU A 4 -4.53 16.36 5.41
C LEU A 4 -5.91 16.02 5.96
N ASP A 5 -6.94 16.37 5.20
CA ASP A 5 -8.35 16.19 5.55
C ASP A 5 -9.06 15.20 4.60
N ARG A 6 -10.38 15.10 4.75
CA ARG A 6 -11.23 14.27 3.88
C ARG A 6 -11.06 14.62 2.39
N SER A 7 -10.95 15.90 2.04
CA SER A 7 -10.76 16.32 0.65
C SER A 7 -9.46 15.76 0.04
N VAL A 8 -8.38 15.79 0.82
CA VAL A 8 -7.09 15.18 0.42
C VAL A 8 -7.22 13.67 0.27
N LEU A 9 -7.94 13.01 1.17
CA LEU A 9 -8.20 11.56 1.09
C LEU A 9 -8.98 11.22 -0.19
N LEU A 10 -10.03 11.96 -0.52
CA LEU A 10 -10.82 11.75 -1.73
C LEU A 10 -9.97 11.92 -3.00
N GLY A 11 -9.13 12.93 -3.04
CA GLY A 11 -8.17 13.12 -4.14
C GLY A 11 -7.20 11.96 -4.29
N ALA A 12 -6.69 11.43 -3.17
CA ALA A 12 -5.81 10.26 -3.17
C ALA A 12 -6.53 8.99 -3.66
N ILE A 13 -7.77 8.76 -3.24
CA ILE A 13 -8.60 7.64 -3.72
C ILE A 13 -8.76 7.71 -5.26
N GLY A 14 -9.07 8.89 -5.80
CA GLY A 14 -9.20 9.07 -7.24
C GLY A 14 -7.92 8.76 -8.01
N ARG A 15 -6.76 9.22 -7.52
CA ARG A 15 -5.46 8.93 -8.14
C ARG A 15 -5.09 7.44 -8.04
N LEU A 16 -5.36 6.80 -6.88
CA LEU A 16 -5.15 5.36 -6.70
C LEU A 16 -5.99 4.54 -7.66
N HIS A 17 -7.27 4.87 -7.78
CA HIS A 17 -8.17 4.19 -8.71
C HIS A 17 -7.64 4.27 -10.15
N ALA A 18 -7.28 5.48 -10.60
CA ALA A 18 -6.74 5.69 -11.94
C ALA A 18 -5.42 4.93 -12.18
N GLU A 19 -4.50 4.97 -11.20
CA GLU A 19 -3.20 4.28 -11.30
C GLU A 19 -3.38 2.76 -11.36
N ILE A 20 -4.22 2.19 -10.53
CA ILE A 20 -4.48 0.74 -10.56
C ILE A 20 -5.11 0.30 -11.88
N GLN A 21 -6.01 1.09 -12.47
CA GLN A 21 -6.53 0.81 -13.81
C GLN A 21 -5.41 0.81 -14.87
N THR A 22 -4.50 1.77 -14.80
CA THR A 22 -3.35 1.88 -15.71
C THR A 22 -2.39 0.68 -15.55
N GLN A 23 -2.16 0.23 -14.33
CA GLN A 23 -1.18 -0.82 -14.02
C GLN A 23 -1.79 -2.23 -13.91
N PHE A 24 -3.05 -2.38 -14.24
CA PHE A 24 -3.79 -3.65 -14.13
C PHE A 24 -3.07 -4.84 -14.77
N ASP A 25 -2.69 -4.71 -16.03
CA ASP A 25 -2.02 -5.79 -16.77
C ASP A 25 -0.59 -6.02 -16.27
N VAL A 26 0.11 -4.98 -15.88
CA VAL A 26 1.46 -5.07 -15.30
C VAL A 26 1.43 -5.88 -14.00
N LEU A 27 0.46 -5.63 -13.12
CA LEU A 27 0.30 -6.35 -11.86
C LEU A 27 -0.08 -7.82 -12.09
N ASN A 28 -1.03 -8.09 -12.98
CA ASN A 28 -1.40 -9.47 -13.32
C ASN A 28 -0.23 -10.24 -13.95
N THR A 29 0.52 -9.61 -14.83
CA THR A 29 1.69 -10.22 -15.47
C THR A 29 2.79 -10.53 -14.46
N ALA A 30 3.11 -9.60 -13.55
CA ALA A 30 4.10 -9.82 -12.50
C ALA A 30 3.66 -10.95 -11.55
N ASP A 31 2.40 -10.93 -11.14
CA ASP A 31 1.84 -11.95 -10.26
C ASP A 31 1.75 -13.32 -10.95
N GLY A 32 1.47 -13.36 -12.25
CA GLY A 32 1.44 -14.62 -13.02
C GLY A 32 2.77 -15.35 -13.09
N LYS A 33 3.89 -14.65 -12.84
CA LYS A 33 5.23 -15.28 -12.77
C LYS A 33 5.53 -15.90 -11.41
N LEU A 34 4.93 -15.40 -10.34
CA LEU A 34 5.23 -15.76 -8.94
C LEU A 34 3.97 -16.11 -8.12
N GLY A 35 2.82 -16.25 -8.76
CA GLY A 35 1.53 -16.50 -8.13
C GLY A 35 0.48 -16.97 -9.12
N ASP A 36 -0.76 -16.58 -8.88
CA ASP A 36 -1.92 -16.99 -9.70
C ASP A 36 -2.36 -15.95 -10.74
N GLY A 37 -1.67 -14.81 -10.81
CA GLY A 37 -1.88 -13.82 -11.89
C GLY A 37 -3.11 -12.93 -11.72
N ASP A 38 -3.61 -12.76 -10.51
CA ASP A 38 -4.85 -12.03 -10.23
C ASP A 38 -4.68 -10.77 -9.37
N LEU A 39 -3.45 -10.34 -9.11
CA LEU A 39 -3.20 -9.18 -8.24
C LEU A 39 -3.80 -7.88 -8.81
N GLY A 40 -3.72 -7.67 -10.12
CA GLY A 40 -4.37 -6.54 -10.78
C GLY A 40 -5.88 -6.57 -10.62
N ILE A 41 -6.49 -7.75 -10.75
CA ILE A 41 -7.93 -7.96 -10.52
C ILE A 41 -8.29 -7.63 -9.07
N THR A 42 -7.53 -8.13 -8.12
CA THR A 42 -7.71 -7.88 -6.68
C THR A 42 -7.70 -6.38 -6.38
N MET A 43 -6.67 -5.68 -6.85
CA MET A 43 -6.51 -4.24 -6.60
C MET A 43 -7.59 -3.41 -7.31
N ALA A 44 -7.93 -3.74 -8.55
CA ALA A 44 -8.96 -3.04 -9.32
C ALA A 44 -10.34 -3.17 -8.66
N ARG A 45 -10.74 -4.37 -8.27
CA ARG A 45 -12.01 -4.60 -7.55
C ARG A 45 -12.05 -3.88 -6.19
N GLY A 46 -10.95 -3.91 -5.46
CA GLY A 46 -10.85 -3.21 -4.18
C GLY A 46 -10.98 -1.71 -4.33
N MET A 47 -10.31 -1.12 -5.30
CA MET A 47 -10.38 0.32 -5.56
C MET A 47 -11.76 0.74 -6.10
N GLU A 48 -12.38 -0.06 -6.96
CA GLU A 48 -13.75 0.18 -7.41
C GLU A 48 -14.73 0.24 -6.24
N ALA A 49 -14.67 -0.74 -5.33
CA ALA A 49 -15.52 -0.78 -4.15
C ALA A 49 -15.29 0.44 -3.22
N ILE A 50 -14.05 0.91 -3.07
CA ILE A 50 -13.77 2.14 -2.32
C ILE A 50 -14.36 3.37 -3.04
N THR A 51 -14.23 3.45 -4.35
CA THR A 51 -14.75 4.56 -5.15
C THR A 51 -16.28 4.65 -5.04
N GLU A 52 -16.98 3.53 -5.02
CA GLU A 52 -18.43 3.48 -4.85
C GLU A 52 -18.91 4.10 -3.53
N VAL A 53 -18.12 4.04 -2.46
CA VAL A 53 -18.46 4.61 -1.15
C VAL A 53 -17.78 5.95 -0.87
N ALA A 54 -16.99 6.48 -1.80
CA ALA A 54 -16.14 7.65 -1.58
C ALA A 54 -16.94 8.90 -1.18
N ASP A 55 -18.05 9.15 -1.84
CA ASP A 55 -18.91 10.33 -1.55
C ASP A 55 -19.57 10.26 -0.17
N GLU A 56 -19.72 9.05 0.38
CA GLU A 56 -20.32 8.80 1.69
C GLU A 56 -19.30 8.74 2.83
N LEU A 57 -18.01 8.94 2.56
CA LEU A 57 -16.99 8.91 3.59
C LEU A 57 -17.19 10.06 4.59
N PRO A 58 -17.15 9.77 5.90
CA PRO A 58 -17.30 10.82 6.92
C PRO A 58 -16.07 11.74 7.00
N GLU A 59 -16.25 12.88 7.69
CA GLU A 59 -15.14 13.81 7.97
C GLU A 59 -14.10 13.21 8.94
N ASP A 60 -14.52 12.32 9.85
CA ASP A 60 -13.61 11.55 10.69
C ASP A 60 -12.76 10.61 9.82
N LEU A 61 -11.46 10.93 9.71
CA LEU A 61 -10.53 10.19 8.84
C LEU A 61 -10.36 8.72 9.25
N GLY A 62 -10.44 8.43 10.55
CA GLY A 62 -10.40 7.05 11.04
C GLY A 62 -11.62 6.26 10.59
N LEU A 63 -12.81 6.83 10.73
CA LEU A 63 -14.05 6.19 10.24
C LEU A 63 -14.08 6.09 8.71
N ALA A 64 -13.54 7.09 8.01
CA ALA A 64 -13.41 7.04 6.55
C ALA A 64 -12.50 5.87 6.11
N LEU A 65 -11.32 5.72 6.70
CA LEU A 65 -10.42 4.59 6.41
C LEU A 65 -11.02 3.24 6.79
N LEU A 66 -11.77 3.17 7.88
CA LEU A 66 -12.48 1.95 8.26
C LEU A 66 -13.51 1.55 7.19
N LYS A 67 -14.25 2.53 6.66
CA LYS A 67 -15.22 2.31 5.58
C LYS A 67 -14.53 1.83 4.30
N CYS A 68 -13.38 2.42 3.95
CA CYS A 68 -12.55 1.95 2.84
C CYS A 68 -12.07 0.52 3.04
N SER A 69 -11.58 0.17 4.23
CA SER A 69 -11.15 -1.19 4.58
C SER A 69 -12.28 -2.21 4.41
N GLN A 70 -13.47 -1.88 4.90
CA GLN A 70 -14.66 -2.74 4.78
C GLN A 70 -15.09 -2.95 3.32
N ALA A 71 -15.09 -1.89 2.51
CA ALA A 71 -15.40 -1.96 1.08
C ALA A 71 -14.39 -2.86 0.35
N PHE A 72 -13.10 -2.68 0.62
CA PHE A 72 -12.04 -3.48 0.02
C PHE A 72 -12.16 -4.97 0.41
N THR A 73 -12.42 -5.26 1.67
CA THR A 73 -12.59 -6.63 2.17
C THR A 73 -13.74 -7.37 1.48
N LYS A 74 -14.87 -6.70 1.26
CA LYS A 74 -16.04 -7.29 0.59
C LYS A 74 -15.78 -7.65 -0.88
N SER A 75 -14.84 -6.96 -1.52
CA SER A 75 -14.56 -7.10 -2.95
C SER A 75 -13.49 -8.14 -3.28
N SER A 76 -12.68 -8.56 -2.30
CA SER A 76 -11.51 -9.37 -2.54
C SER A 76 -11.33 -10.47 -1.49
N GLY A 77 -11.13 -11.71 -1.97
CA GLY A 77 -10.77 -12.87 -1.15
C GLY A 77 -9.27 -13.23 -1.19
N SER A 78 -8.42 -12.39 -1.81
CA SER A 78 -6.98 -12.69 -1.93
C SER A 78 -6.21 -12.40 -0.65
N SER A 79 -5.07 -13.07 -0.48
CA SER A 79 -4.17 -12.84 0.66
C SER A 79 -3.66 -11.41 0.70
N TYR A 80 -3.23 -10.86 -0.45
CA TYR A 80 -2.75 -9.48 -0.54
C TYR A 80 -3.86 -8.47 -0.20
N GLY A 81 -5.06 -8.68 -0.74
CA GLY A 81 -6.22 -7.83 -0.43
C GLY A 81 -6.56 -7.83 1.06
N THR A 82 -6.49 -8.99 1.70
CA THR A 82 -6.68 -9.11 3.15
C THR A 82 -5.63 -8.32 3.94
N LEU A 83 -4.36 -8.38 3.55
CA LEU A 83 -3.29 -7.61 4.18
C LEU A 83 -3.51 -6.09 4.00
N MET A 84 -3.92 -5.65 2.82
CA MET A 84 -4.21 -4.22 2.58
C MET A 84 -5.38 -3.73 3.43
N ALA A 85 -6.44 -4.51 3.54
CA ALA A 85 -7.58 -4.18 4.40
C ALA A 85 -7.19 -4.10 5.88
N LEU A 86 -6.38 -5.04 6.36
CA LEU A 86 -5.86 -5.02 7.74
C LEU A 86 -4.95 -3.81 8.00
N ALA A 87 -4.12 -3.42 7.04
CA ALA A 87 -3.29 -2.22 7.13
C ALA A 87 -4.16 -0.96 7.25
N MET A 88 -5.17 -0.82 6.39
CA MET A 88 -6.12 0.30 6.45
C MET A 88 -6.86 0.35 7.80
N MET A 89 -7.25 -0.80 8.33
CA MET A 89 -7.93 -0.89 9.63
C MET A 89 -7.03 -0.45 10.78
N ALA A 90 -5.75 -0.81 10.77
CA ALA A 90 -4.77 -0.36 11.75
C ALA A 90 -4.56 1.16 11.70
N MET A 91 -4.45 1.72 10.49
CA MET A 91 -4.36 3.18 10.30
C MET A 91 -5.65 3.88 10.79
N ALA A 92 -6.82 3.33 10.45
CA ALA A 92 -8.12 3.85 10.88
C ALA A 92 -8.22 3.96 12.40
N LYS A 93 -7.79 2.93 13.11
CA LYS A 93 -7.77 2.91 14.57
C LYS A 93 -6.88 4.00 15.16
N LYS A 94 -5.72 4.26 14.53
CA LYS A 94 -4.75 5.25 15.01
C LYS A 94 -5.28 6.68 14.96
N ILE A 95 -6.05 7.02 13.92
CA ILE A 95 -6.53 8.40 13.70
C ILE A 95 -8.04 8.56 13.88
N LYS A 96 -8.68 7.62 14.55
CA LYS A 96 -10.12 7.71 14.89
C LYS A 96 -10.40 8.98 15.70
N GLY A 97 -11.42 9.71 15.31
CA GLY A 97 -11.81 10.98 15.92
C GLY A 97 -11.13 12.20 15.33
N GLN A 98 -10.19 12.04 14.38
CA GLN A 98 -9.50 13.15 13.75
C GLN A 98 -10.15 13.48 12.39
N THR A 99 -10.43 14.77 12.16
CA THR A 99 -10.91 15.28 10.85
C THR A 99 -9.77 15.83 10.00
N MET A 100 -8.60 15.98 10.58
CA MET A 100 -7.39 16.47 9.94
C MET A 100 -6.17 15.89 10.65
N ILE A 101 -5.13 15.52 9.90
CA ILE A 101 -3.83 15.11 10.42
C ILE A 101 -2.73 16.00 9.85
N ALA A 102 -1.64 16.17 10.59
CA ALA A 102 -0.45 16.83 10.09
C ALA A 102 0.37 15.88 9.20
N PRO A 103 1.13 16.39 8.22
CA PRO A 103 2.05 15.54 7.43
C PRO A 103 3.02 14.72 8.30
N SER A 104 3.46 15.26 9.43
CA SER A 104 4.34 14.56 10.40
C SER A 104 3.73 13.29 10.99
N GLU A 105 2.40 13.11 10.92
CA GLU A 105 1.71 11.92 11.40
C GLU A 105 1.71 10.76 10.39
N LEU A 106 2.03 11.03 9.10
CA LEU A 106 2.01 10.02 8.04
C LEU A 106 2.98 8.87 8.31
N ASN A 107 4.20 9.15 8.80
CA ASN A 107 5.16 8.09 9.17
C ASN A 107 4.52 7.12 10.19
N GLY A 108 3.87 7.64 11.22
CA GLY A 108 3.21 6.83 12.23
C GLY A 108 2.06 5.96 11.69
N LEU A 109 1.39 6.39 10.61
CA LEU A 109 0.39 5.56 9.91
C LEU A 109 1.06 4.40 9.18
N VAL A 110 2.17 4.64 8.51
CA VAL A 110 2.91 3.56 7.83
C VAL A 110 3.48 2.57 8.85
N VAL A 111 3.95 3.05 10.01
CA VAL A 111 4.42 2.19 11.11
C VAL A 111 3.34 1.21 11.54
N VAL A 112 2.11 1.68 11.84
CA VAL A 112 1.05 0.77 12.29
C VAL A 112 0.59 -0.18 11.17
N ALA A 113 0.62 0.25 9.91
CA ALA A 113 0.35 -0.61 8.76
C ALA A 113 1.40 -1.72 8.62
N ARG A 114 2.69 -1.37 8.68
CA ARG A 114 3.81 -2.32 8.67
C ARG A 114 3.68 -3.34 9.79
N ASP A 115 3.48 -2.90 11.01
CA ASP A 115 3.42 -3.75 12.19
C ASP A 115 2.21 -4.70 12.13
N GLN A 116 1.08 -4.24 11.61
CA GLN A 116 -0.11 -5.07 11.42
C GLN A 116 0.13 -6.16 10.37
N ILE A 117 0.75 -5.82 9.24
CA ILE A 117 1.10 -6.79 8.19
C ILE A 117 2.13 -7.81 8.71
N GLN A 118 3.13 -7.37 9.45
CA GLN A 118 4.11 -8.26 10.05
C GLN A 118 3.47 -9.28 10.98
N THR A 119 2.60 -8.82 11.88
CA THR A 119 1.95 -9.65 12.89
C THR A 119 0.95 -10.63 12.24
N ARG A 120 0.09 -10.15 11.35
CA ARG A 120 -0.99 -10.95 10.75
C ARG A 120 -0.53 -11.78 9.58
N GLY A 121 0.40 -11.27 8.78
CA GLY A 121 0.97 -11.97 7.65
C GLY A 121 2.03 -13.00 8.03
N LYS A 122 2.45 -13.03 9.31
CA LYS A 122 3.57 -13.86 9.79
C LYS A 122 4.80 -13.68 8.90
N ALA A 123 5.02 -12.46 8.43
CA ALA A 123 6.12 -12.09 7.56
C ALA A 123 7.32 -11.61 8.38
N GLU A 124 8.50 -11.77 7.82
CA GLU A 124 9.75 -11.26 8.38
C GLU A 124 10.42 -10.34 7.36
N LEU A 125 11.13 -9.33 7.85
CA LEU A 125 11.95 -8.47 7.01
C LEU A 125 13.02 -9.28 6.27
N GLY A 126 13.29 -8.89 5.04
CA GLY A 126 14.23 -9.60 4.18
C GLY A 126 13.59 -10.70 3.33
N GLY A 127 12.29 -10.97 3.52
CA GLY A 127 11.57 -12.04 2.81
C GLY A 127 11.16 -11.70 1.39
N LYS A 128 11.42 -10.50 0.90
CA LYS A 128 11.00 -9.99 -0.42
C LYS A 128 9.48 -9.92 -0.53
N THR A 129 8.87 -9.11 0.35
CA THR A 129 7.42 -8.89 0.40
C THR A 129 7.08 -7.41 0.57
N VAL A 130 5.78 -7.09 0.54
CA VAL A 130 5.26 -5.74 0.83
C VAL A 130 5.72 -5.21 2.19
N LEU A 131 6.05 -6.10 3.14
CA LEU A 131 6.59 -5.70 4.45
C LEU A 131 7.92 -4.96 4.29
N ASP A 132 8.80 -5.41 3.40
CA ASP A 132 10.07 -4.74 3.10
C ASP A 132 9.86 -3.36 2.48
N SER A 133 8.85 -3.21 1.63
CA SER A 133 8.48 -1.91 1.07
C SER A 133 7.98 -0.94 2.16
N LEU A 134 7.11 -1.41 3.05
CA LEU A 134 6.59 -0.58 4.14
C LEU A 134 7.70 -0.19 5.12
N ASP A 135 8.61 -1.10 5.45
CA ASP A 135 9.74 -0.78 6.31
C ASP A 135 10.67 0.26 5.68
N ALA A 136 10.96 0.16 4.39
CA ALA A 136 11.75 1.15 3.67
C ALA A 136 11.10 2.55 3.74
N ILE A 137 9.78 2.63 3.57
CA ILE A 137 9.03 3.89 3.70
C ILE A 137 9.14 4.44 5.13
N VAL A 138 8.96 3.59 6.14
CA VAL A 138 9.08 3.99 7.56
C VAL A 138 10.45 4.60 7.84
N GLN A 139 11.51 3.93 7.41
CA GLN A 139 12.89 4.40 7.64
C GLN A 139 13.17 5.73 6.91
N SER A 140 12.74 5.85 5.66
CA SER A 140 13.03 7.02 4.82
C SER A 140 12.24 8.26 5.23
N THR A 141 11.04 8.10 5.78
CA THR A 141 10.15 9.21 6.17
C THR A 141 10.24 9.58 7.64
N SER A 142 11.04 8.86 8.42
CA SER A 142 11.22 9.11 9.86
C SER A 142 11.70 10.53 10.13
N GLY A 143 11.01 11.22 11.05
CA GLY A 143 11.37 12.58 11.46
C GLY A 143 11.03 13.68 10.46
N LYS A 144 10.53 13.36 9.27
CA LYS A 144 10.12 14.34 8.28
C LYS A 144 8.76 14.95 8.64
N THR A 145 8.63 16.26 8.41
CA THR A 145 7.42 17.04 8.73
C THR A 145 6.85 17.79 7.53
N ASP A 146 7.65 17.96 6.48
CA ASP A 146 7.20 18.57 5.23
C ASP A 146 6.60 17.51 4.29
N LEU A 147 5.44 17.83 3.70
CA LEU A 147 4.71 16.86 2.87
C LEU A 147 5.48 16.49 1.60
N GLU A 148 6.14 17.45 0.95
CA GLU A 148 6.90 17.16 -0.27
C GLU A 148 8.16 16.34 0.03
N ASP A 149 8.83 16.60 1.15
CA ASP A 149 9.95 15.77 1.61
C ASP A 149 9.51 14.33 1.91
N ILE A 150 8.32 14.17 2.52
CA ILE A 150 7.75 12.85 2.79
C ILE A 150 7.41 12.12 1.48
N ARG A 151 6.76 12.79 0.53
CA ARG A 151 6.44 12.25 -0.79
C ARG A 151 7.68 11.81 -1.56
N ALA A 152 8.69 12.67 -1.61
CA ALA A 152 9.96 12.38 -2.26
C ALA A 152 10.65 11.16 -1.64
N ALA A 153 10.78 11.15 -0.32
CA ALA A 153 11.42 10.06 0.41
C ALA A 153 10.66 8.73 0.24
N ALA A 154 9.34 8.75 0.27
CA ALA A 154 8.54 7.53 0.12
C ALA A 154 8.63 6.95 -1.31
N THR A 155 8.58 7.80 -2.35
CA THR A 155 8.72 7.33 -3.75
C THR A 155 10.12 6.80 -4.02
N GLU A 156 11.17 7.45 -3.54
CA GLU A 156 12.54 6.96 -3.65
C GLU A 156 12.73 5.61 -2.93
N ALA A 157 12.19 5.49 -1.72
CA ALA A 157 12.30 4.27 -0.92
C ALA A 157 11.68 3.04 -1.60
N VAL A 158 10.49 3.18 -2.22
CA VAL A 158 9.86 2.04 -2.91
C VAL A 158 10.62 1.64 -4.16
N ASP A 159 11.25 2.57 -4.86
CA ASP A 159 12.10 2.27 -6.02
C ASP A 159 13.40 1.57 -5.59
N GLU A 160 14.08 2.09 -4.59
CA GLU A 160 15.34 1.54 -4.09
C GLU A 160 15.15 0.14 -3.51
N VAL A 161 14.13 -0.10 -2.68
CA VAL A 161 13.88 -1.40 -2.08
C VAL A 161 13.47 -2.44 -3.13
N LEU A 162 12.66 -2.07 -4.11
CA LEU A 162 12.28 -2.95 -5.21
C LEU A 162 13.51 -3.38 -6.01
N THR A 163 14.40 -2.46 -6.34
CA THR A 163 15.65 -2.72 -7.05
C THR A 163 16.59 -3.60 -6.21
N ALA A 164 16.76 -3.28 -4.93
CA ALA A 164 17.64 -4.02 -4.02
C ALA A 164 17.20 -5.48 -3.82
N PHE A 165 15.90 -5.73 -3.82
CA PHE A 165 15.36 -7.10 -3.63
C PHE A 165 15.23 -7.90 -4.92
N ARG A 166 15.36 -7.28 -6.08
CA ARG A 166 15.22 -7.98 -7.37
C ARG A 166 16.20 -9.15 -7.51
N GLY A 167 17.44 -8.99 -7.08
CA GLY A 167 18.47 -10.02 -7.11
C GLY A 167 18.41 -11.06 -5.97
N LYS A 168 17.41 -10.98 -5.09
CA LYS A 168 17.24 -11.90 -3.98
C LYS A 168 16.12 -12.90 -4.25
N PRO A 169 16.21 -14.15 -3.74
CA PRO A 169 15.08 -15.08 -3.79
C PRO A 169 13.97 -14.65 -2.80
N ALA A 170 12.73 -14.93 -3.14
CA ALA A 170 11.61 -14.78 -2.22
C ALA A 170 11.65 -15.94 -1.20
N THR A 171 11.61 -15.59 0.09
CA THR A 171 11.64 -16.57 1.20
C THR A 171 10.35 -16.56 2.01
N MET A 172 9.48 -15.60 1.76
CA MET A 172 8.19 -15.42 2.43
C MET A 172 7.07 -15.22 1.42
N GLY A 173 5.84 -15.29 1.90
CA GLY A 173 4.66 -15.13 1.08
C GLY A 173 4.45 -16.26 0.07
N ARG A 174 3.59 -16.02 -0.91
CA ARG A 174 3.28 -17.00 -1.96
C ARG A 174 4.48 -17.26 -2.89
N ALA A 175 5.23 -16.23 -3.20
CA ALA A 175 6.40 -16.30 -4.09
C ALA A 175 7.53 -17.21 -3.56
N ARG A 176 7.56 -17.54 -2.25
CA ARG A 176 8.56 -18.47 -1.67
C ARG A 176 8.57 -19.84 -2.36
N MET A 177 7.43 -20.26 -2.90
CA MET A 177 7.31 -21.56 -3.60
C MET A 177 8.14 -21.59 -4.88
N PHE A 178 8.50 -20.44 -5.43
CA PHE A 178 9.32 -20.31 -6.63
C PHE A 178 10.82 -20.27 -6.31
N GLY A 179 11.21 -19.97 -5.04
CA GLY A 179 12.61 -19.98 -4.60
C GLY A 179 13.53 -19.17 -5.55
N GLU A 180 14.58 -19.82 -6.04
CA GLU A 180 15.56 -19.22 -6.96
C GLU A 180 14.96 -18.69 -8.27
N LYS A 181 13.81 -19.22 -8.70
CA LYS A 181 13.10 -18.71 -9.89
C LYS A 181 12.54 -17.30 -9.70
N SER A 182 12.45 -16.84 -8.45
CA SER A 182 12.05 -15.45 -8.15
C SER A 182 13.20 -14.45 -8.27
N VAL A 183 14.43 -14.89 -8.37
CA VAL A 183 15.61 -14.03 -8.56
C VAL A 183 15.54 -13.36 -9.92
N GLY A 184 15.78 -12.05 -9.95
CA GLY A 184 15.68 -11.23 -11.16
C GLY A 184 14.28 -10.71 -11.46
N LEU A 185 13.27 -11.15 -10.70
CA LEU A 185 11.88 -10.69 -10.82
C LEU A 185 11.51 -9.78 -9.65
N ASP A 186 10.64 -8.81 -9.91
CA ASP A 186 10.02 -8.01 -8.86
C ASP A 186 8.94 -8.83 -8.14
N ASP A 187 8.89 -8.73 -6.81
CA ASP A 187 7.74 -9.26 -6.06
C ASP A 187 6.47 -8.48 -6.42
N PRO A 188 5.37 -9.16 -6.79
CA PRO A 188 4.14 -8.48 -7.20
C PRO A 188 3.56 -7.55 -6.13
N GLY A 189 3.64 -7.93 -4.85
CA GLY A 189 3.15 -7.11 -3.74
C GLY A 189 4.00 -5.86 -3.50
N MET A 190 5.32 -5.96 -3.68
CA MET A 190 6.23 -4.80 -3.64
C MET A 190 5.98 -3.87 -4.82
N LEU A 191 5.74 -4.42 -6.00
CA LEU A 191 5.42 -3.64 -7.20
C LEU A 191 4.09 -2.90 -7.04
N ALA A 192 3.07 -3.55 -6.52
CA ALA A 192 1.79 -2.90 -6.20
C ALA A 192 1.96 -1.76 -5.20
N MET A 193 2.80 -1.93 -4.18
CA MET A 193 3.09 -0.87 -3.20
C MET A 193 3.80 0.33 -3.86
N LYS A 194 4.68 0.11 -4.83
CA LYS A 194 5.27 1.21 -5.61
C LYS A 194 4.16 2.04 -6.28
N PHE A 195 3.24 1.42 -6.98
CA PHE A 195 2.14 2.14 -7.65
C PHE A 195 1.23 2.87 -6.67
N ILE A 196 0.93 2.25 -5.52
CA ILE A 196 0.16 2.88 -4.44
C ILE A 196 0.86 4.14 -3.94
N VAL A 197 2.14 4.07 -3.64
CA VAL A 197 2.91 5.20 -3.09
C VAL A 197 3.01 6.35 -4.10
N TYR A 198 3.27 6.05 -5.37
CA TYR A 198 3.32 7.06 -6.43
C TYR A 198 1.97 7.77 -6.59
N ALA A 199 0.87 7.03 -6.62
CA ALA A 199 -0.48 7.60 -6.69
C ALA A 199 -0.81 8.46 -5.46
N MET A 200 -0.49 7.99 -4.25
CA MET A 200 -0.68 8.75 -3.00
C MET A 200 0.15 10.03 -3.00
N ALA A 201 1.37 10.00 -3.52
CA ALA A 201 2.24 11.15 -3.63
C ALA A 201 1.85 12.13 -4.76
N GLY A 202 0.90 11.76 -5.64
CA GLY A 202 0.54 12.55 -6.81
C GLY A 202 1.66 12.62 -7.85
N ARG A 203 2.46 11.57 -7.97
CA ARG A 203 3.60 11.46 -8.90
C ARG A 203 3.34 10.38 -9.93
N SER A 204 3.92 10.54 -11.12
CA SER A 204 3.90 9.51 -12.16
C SER A 204 5.04 8.51 -11.96
N VAL A 205 4.76 7.24 -12.24
CA VAL A 205 5.73 6.14 -12.20
C VAL A 205 6.71 6.23 -13.36
#